data_e1472a6e0c65f3b6f341749a312dc113
#
_entry.id   e1472a6e0c65f3b6f341749a312dc113
#
_cell.length_a   1.000
_cell.length_b   1.000
_cell.length_c   1.000
_cell.angle_alpha   90.00
_cell.angle_beta   90.00
_cell.angle_gamma   90.00
#
_symmetry.space_group_name_H-M   'P 1'
#
loop_
_entity.id
_entity.type
_entity.pdbx_description
1 polymer ?
#
loop_
_entity_poly.entity_id
_entity_poly.type
_entity_poly.pdbx_seq_one_letter_code
_entity_poly.pdbx_strand_id
1 'polypeptide(L)'
;MRKAISLDIGGTNLRCALINENYEIEKVIIKNTSNSTVEVFLNQVEEIINEVGITDDVVAISMGVPGRVRWDGFVFELPNVGIKSIPLAEFINDKFHKTAYVKNDAVMAALAEGCLGEGKDYDASYFITISTGIGGALVRDGKIVVPSDEIGHTLIKYNDQYYEFEKLNSGRYIVDLCAMNGLYVLSAKEFFELKAQGNEKALEIYNIWINNLTELFQFIRNYFDAKIIILTGGVLKSKEHFLEDLIAKNPNIKIATAKFDQTAGLIGAAYYSFNPQ
;
A
#
# COMPACT_ATOMS: atom_id res chain seq x y z
N MET A 1 -28.49 -3.02 -8.79
CA MET A 1 -27.34 -2.26 -8.23
C MET A 1 -26.08 -2.92 -8.74
N ARG A 2 -25.20 -2.18 -9.41
CA ARG A 2 -23.95 -2.75 -9.93
C ARG A 2 -23.04 -3.19 -8.78
N LYS A 3 -22.34 -4.29 -8.99
CA LYS A 3 -21.37 -4.84 -8.03
C LYS A 3 -20.02 -5.09 -8.70
N ALA A 4 -19.00 -5.21 -7.88
CA ALA A 4 -17.67 -5.62 -8.28
C ALA A 4 -17.17 -6.72 -7.36
N ILE A 5 -16.37 -7.63 -7.90
CA ILE A 5 -15.54 -8.51 -7.09
C ILE A 5 -14.17 -7.86 -6.97
N SER A 6 -13.72 -7.68 -5.75
CA SER A 6 -12.46 -7.05 -5.42
C SER A 6 -11.54 -8.02 -4.71
N LEU A 7 -10.30 -8.12 -5.16
CA LEU A 7 -9.28 -8.91 -4.46
C LEU A 7 -8.14 -8.01 -3.99
N ASP A 8 -7.67 -8.29 -2.79
CA ASP A 8 -6.45 -7.74 -2.20
C ASP A 8 -5.51 -8.92 -1.88
N ILE A 9 -4.49 -9.07 -2.71
CA ILE A 9 -3.58 -10.20 -2.69
C ILE A 9 -2.30 -9.77 -1.98
N GLY A 10 -2.14 -10.21 -0.73
CA GLY A 10 -0.92 -10.00 0.03
C GLY A 10 -0.05 -11.24 0.07
N GLY A 11 1.17 -11.11 0.59
CA GLY A 11 2.10 -12.24 0.75
C GLY A 11 1.63 -13.29 1.77
N THR A 12 0.73 -12.92 2.69
CA THR A 12 0.21 -13.82 3.73
C THR A 12 -1.27 -14.10 3.55
N ASN A 13 -2.05 -13.09 3.17
CA ASN A 13 -3.50 -13.18 3.06
C ASN A 13 -3.95 -12.81 1.66
N LEU A 14 -4.90 -13.59 1.15
CA LEU A 14 -5.70 -13.33 -0.02
C LEU A 14 -7.11 -12.97 0.47
N ARG A 15 -7.54 -11.76 0.18
CA ARG A 15 -8.88 -11.25 0.52
C ARG A 15 -9.69 -11.09 -0.74
N CYS A 16 -10.94 -11.53 -0.72
CA CYS A 16 -11.88 -11.35 -1.82
C CYS A 16 -13.21 -10.83 -1.27
N ALA A 17 -13.77 -9.82 -1.91
CA ALA A 17 -15.00 -9.20 -1.46
C ALA A 17 -15.97 -8.95 -2.63
N LEU A 18 -17.27 -9.05 -2.35
CA LEU A 18 -18.36 -8.53 -3.17
C LEU A 18 -18.71 -7.12 -2.65
N ILE A 19 -18.57 -6.12 -3.51
CA ILE A 19 -18.73 -4.70 -3.15
C ILE A 19 -19.72 -4.06 -4.11
N ASN A 20 -20.72 -3.33 -3.57
CA ASN A 20 -21.70 -2.62 -4.38
C ASN A 20 -21.19 -1.23 -4.85
N GLU A 21 -21.94 -0.57 -5.73
CA GLU A 21 -21.56 0.74 -6.29
C GLU A 21 -21.57 1.91 -5.29
N ASN A 22 -22.07 1.69 -4.07
CA ASN A 22 -21.92 2.61 -2.94
C ASN A 22 -20.64 2.35 -2.13
N TYR A 23 -19.80 1.39 -2.59
CA TYR A 23 -18.58 0.94 -1.93
C TYR A 23 -18.80 0.26 -0.57
N GLU A 24 -19.96 -0.34 -0.37
CA GLU A 24 -20.29 -1.16 0.79
C GLU A 24 -19.87 -2.60 0.53
N ILE A 25 -19.15 -3.20 1.47
CA ILE A 25 -18.73 -4.60 1.43
C ILE A 25 -19.91 -5.46 1.86
N GLU A 26 -20.50 -6.21 0.91
CA GLU A 26 -21.62 -7.12 1.18
C GLU A 26 -21.15 -8.48 1.69
N LYS A 27 -19.99 -8.93 1.23
CA LYS A 27 -19.38 -10.20 1.63
C LYS A 27 -17.86 -10.11 1.50
N VAL A 28 -17.15 -10.70 2.44
CA VAL A 28 -15.69 -10.81 2.36
C VAL A 28 -15.25 -12.20 2.82
N ILE A 29 -14.27 -12.75 2.11
CA ILE A 29 -13.62 -14.02 2.43
C ILE A 29 -12.11 -13.77 2.50
N ILE A 30 -11.46 -14.37 3.48
CA ILE A 30 -10.02 -14.25 3.71
C ILE A 30 -9.44 -15.66 3.79
N LYS A 31 -8.39 -15.91 2.99
CA LYS A 31 -7.61 -17.16 3.02
C LYS A 31 -6.12 -16.83 3.10
N ASN A 32 -5.31 -17.77 3.55
CA ASN A 32 -3.86 -17.64 3.46
C ASN A 32 -3.43 -17.73 1.98
N THR A 33 -2.54 -16.84 1.55
CA THR A 33 -2.02 -16.87 0.17
C THR A 33 -1.17 -18.13 -0.04
N SER A 34 -1.47 -18.90 -1.10
CA SER A 34 -0.63 -20.04 -1.50
C SER A 34 0.73 -19.56 -2.01
N ASN A 35 1.78 -20.23 -1.61
CA ASN A 35 3.16 -19.97 -2.02
C ASN A 35 3.79 -21.15 -2.80
N SER A 36 2.98 -21.93 -3.49
CA SER A 36 3.41 -23.14 -4.23
C SER A 36 3.74 -22.80 -5.69
N THR A 37 2.85 -23.11 -6.62
CA THR A 37 3.03 -22.88 -8.06
C THR A 37 2.04 -21.85 -8.59
N VAL A 38 2.30 -21.34 -9.81
CA VAL A 38 1.35 -20.43 -10.51
C VAL A 38 -0.03 -21.08 -10.61
N GLU A 39 -0.09 -22.35 -11.00
CA GLU A 39 -1.34 -23.11 -11.16
C GLU A 39 -2.12 -23.20 -9.84
N VAL A 40 -1.45 -23.58 -8.74
CA VAL A 40 -2.09 -23.68 -7.42
C VAL A 40 -2.59 -22.31 -6.95
N PHE A 41 -1.82 -21.25 -7.20
CA PHE A 41 -2.22 -19.90 -6.88
C PHE A 41 -3.45 -19.45 -7.70
N LEU A 42 -3.46 -19.67 -9.02
CA LEU A 42 -4.60 -19.34 -9.88
C LEU A 42 -5.87 -20.12 -9.50
N ASN A 43 -5.74 -21.41 -9.17
CA ASN A 43 -6.85 -22.21 -8.67
C ASN A 43 -7.39 -21.64 -7.35
N GLN A 44 -6.52 -21.21 -6.44
CA GLN A 44 -6.95 -20.57 -5.19
C GLN A 44 -7.71 -19.25 -5.44
N VAL A 45 -7.25 -18.44 -6.42
CA VAL A 45 -7.95 -17.21 -6.82
C VAL A 45 -9.34 -17.55 -7.39
N GLU A 46 -9.44 -18.58 -8.24
CA GLU A 46 -10.72 -19.05 -8.76
C GLU A 46 -11.67 -19.52 -7.64
N GLU A 47 -11.17 -20.33 -6.73
CA GLU A 47 -11.96 -20.86 -5.60
C GLU A 47 -12.53 -19.74 -4.72
N ILE A 48 -11.72 -18.75 -4.34
CA ILE A 48 -12.17 -17.67 -3.46
C ILE A 48 -13.20 -16.76 -4.16
N ILE A 49 -13.06 -16.54 -5.47
CA ILE A 49 -14.04 -15.79 -6.27
C ILE A 49 -15.37 -16.56 -6.33
N ASN A 50 -15.33 -17.85 -6.60
CA ASN A 50 -16.53 -18.70 -6.62
C ASN A 50 -17.23 -18.75 -5.25
N GLU A 51 -16.47 -18.79 -4.16
CA GLU A 51 -16.98 -18.81 -2.81
C GLU A 51 -17.62 -17.45 -2.41
N VAL A 52 -17.07 -16.33 -2.87
CA VAL A 52 -17.71 -15.01 -2.73
C VAL A 52 -19.01 -14.97 -3.51
N GLY A 53 -19.01 -15.54 -4.71
CA GLY A 53 -20.17 -15.68 -5.59
C GLY A 53 -20.23 -14.58 -6.65
N ILE A 54 -20.32 -15.00 -7.92
CA ILE A 54 -20.52 -14.10 -9.06
C ILE A 54 -21.99 -14.07 -9.41
N THR A 55 -22.55 -12.85 -9.45
CA THR A 55 -23.92 -12.59 -9.87
C THR A 55 -23.91 -11.79 -11.18
N ASP A 56 -25.06 -11.72 -11.86
CA ASP A 56 -25.16 -11.04 -13.17
C ASP A 56 -24.85 -9.55 -13.09
N ASP A 57 -25.10 -8.94 -11.92
CA ASP A 57 -24.82 -7.51 -11.65
C ASP A 57 -23.35 -7.19 -11.34
N VAL A 58 -22.46 -8.20 -11.29
CA VAL A 58 -21.02 -8.00 -11.20
C VAL A 58 -20.48 -7.51 -12.55
N VAL A 59 -19.99 -6.27 -12.56
CA VAL A 59 -19.51 -5.59 -13.79
C VAL A 59 -18.05 -5.90 -14.11
N ALA A 60 -17.22 -6.15 -13.10
CA ALA A 60 -15.80 -6.44 -13.27
C ALA A 60 -15.22 -7.14 -12.03
N ILE A 61 -14.03 -7.72 -12.20
CA ILE A 61 -13.20 -8.30 -11.14
C ILE A 61 -11.90 -7.53 -11.10
N SER A 62 -11.63 -6.81 -10.02
CA SER A 62 -10.42 -5.99 -9.89
C SER A 62 -9.54 -6.48 -8.74
N MET A 63 -8.22 -6.42 -8.95
CA MET A 63 -7.25 -7.03 -8.04
C MET A 63 -6.09 -6.08 -7.75
N GLY A 64 -5.80 -5.90 -6.46
CA GLY A 64 -4.54 -5.33 -5.97
C GLY A 64 -3.55 -6.45 -5.68
N VAL A 65 -2.35 -6.37 -6.23
CA VAL A 65 -1.28 -7.35 -6.02
C VAL A 65 0.02 -6.67 -5.64
N PRO A 66 0.87 -7.27 -4.80
CA PRO A 66 2.20 -6.74 -4.53
C PRO A 66 3.09 -6.91 -5.75
N GLY A 67 4.08 -6.02 -5.91
CA GLY A 67 5.06 -6.08 -6.98
C GLY A 67 4.60 -5.45 -8.30
N ARG A 68 5.34 -5.78 -9.37
CA ARG A 68 5.18 -5.11 -10.66
C ARG A 68 4.11 -5.78 -11.51
N VAL A 69 3.22 -4.94 -12.04
CA VAL A 69 2.12 -5.34 -12.92
C VAL A 69 2.26 -4.66 -14.28
N ARG A 70 2.15 -5.42 -15.35
CA ARG A 70 2.10 -4.91 -16.72
C ARG A 70 0.73 -4.29 -17.02
N TRP A 71 0.64 -3.42 -18.01
CA TRP A 71 -0.60 -2.70 -18.37
C TRP A 71 -1.80 -3.62 -18.67
N ASP A 72 -1.55 -4.86 -19.17
CA ASP A 72 -2.55 -5.89 -19.48
C ASP A 72 -2.91 -6.79 -18.29
N GLY A 73 -2.39 -6.49 -17.11
CA GLY A 73 -2.66 -7.26 -15.88
C GLY A 73 -1.80 -8.51 -15.69
N PHE A 74 -0.72 -8.66 -16.49
CA PHE A 74 0.29 -9.69 -16.24
C PHE A 74 1.14 -9.28 -15.03
N VAL A 75 1.29 -10.18 -14.06
CA VAL A 75 2.09 -9.97 -12.84
C VAL A 75 3.46 -10.62 -13.01
N PHE A 76 4.52 -9.80 -12.92
CA PHE A 76 5.88 -10.30 -13.11
C PHE A 76 6.32 -11.22 -11.96
N GLU A 77 6.01 -10.81 -10.74
CA GLU A 77 6.39 -11.54 -9.54
C GLU A 77 5.49 -11.08 -8.35
N LEU A 78 5.17 -12.02 -7.47
CA LEU A 78 4.64 -11.76 -6.14
C LEU A 78 5.79 -11.92 -5.13
N PRO A 79 6.45 -10.82 -4.69
CA PRO A 79 7.74 -10.89 -4.00
C PRO A 79 7.72 -11.74 -2.72
N ASN A 80 6.65 -11.65 -1.94
CA ASN A 80 6.53 -12.36 -0.65
C ASN A 80 5.96 -13.79 -0.79
N VAL A 81 5.59 -14.18 -2.02
CA VAL A 81 5.03 -15.51 -2.34
C VAL A 81 6.02 -16.33 -3.15
N GLY A 82 6.94 -15.65 -3.87
CA GLY A 82 7.96 -16.29 -4.69
C GLY A 82 7.44 -16.84 -6.03
N ILE A 83 6.22 -16.47 -6.43
CA ILE A 83 5.61 -16.90 -7.69
C ILE A 83 5.85 -15.82 -8.75
N LYS A 84 6.22 -16.25 -9.97
CA LYS A 84 6.56 -15.35 -11.08
C LYS A 84 5.73 -15.65 -12.32
N SER A 85 5.63 -14.65 -13.22
CA SER A 85 5.04 -14.78 -14.55
C SER A 85 3.59 -15.25 -14.52
N ILE A 86 2.73 -14.49 -13.86
CA ILE A 86 1.33 -14.87 -13.65
C ILE A 86 0.43 -14.12 -14.65
N PRO A 87 -0.24 -14.79 -15.59
CA PRO A 87 -1.19 -14.17 -16.52
C PRO A 87 -2.56 -13.95 -15.83
N LEU A 88 -2.57 -13.15 -14.76
CA LEU A 88 -3.69 -13.11 -13.82
C LEU A 88 -4.97 -12.55 -14.46
N ALA A 89 -4.87 -11.42 -15.19
CA ALA A 89 -6.05 -10.84 -15.85
C ALA A 89 -6.61 -11.74 -16.96
N GLU A 90 -5.72 -12.33 -17.78
CA GLU A 90 -6.11 -13.28 -18.84
C GLU A 90 -6.85 -14.48 -18.24
N PHE A 91 -6.29 -15.12 -17.20
CA PHE A 91 -6.91 -16.23 -16.51
C PHE A 91 -8.32 -15.89 -15.99
N ILE A 92 -8.49 -14.71 -15.37
CA ILE A 92 -9.80 -14.29 -14.85
C ILE A 92 -10.78 -14.00 -15.98
N ASN A 93 -10.35 -13.33 -17.05
CA ASN A 93 -11.20 -13.04 -18.22
C ASN A 93 -11.73 -14.35 -18.84
N ASP A 94 -10.84 -15.32 -19.04
CA ASP A 94 -11.18 -16.61 -19.68
C ASP A 94 -12.10 -17.45 -18.77
N LYS A 95 -11.84 -17.44 -17.47
CA LYS A 95 -12.56 -18.31 -16.52
C LYS A 95 -13.95 -17.80 -16.18
N PHE A 96 -14.11 -16.50 -16.02
CA PHE A 96 -15.33 -15.89 -15.50
C PHE A 96 -16.10 -15.07 -16.55
N HIS A 97 -15.55 -14.87 -17.72
CA HIS A 97 -16.12 -14.03 -18.79
C HIS A 97 -16.52 -12.62 -18.29
N LYS A 98 -15.69 -12.08 -17.36
CA LYS A 98 -15.81 -10.75 -16.77
C LYS A 98 -14.53 -9.98 -17.01
N THR A 99 -14.63 -8.67 -17.25
CA THR A 99 -13.45 -7.80 -17.36
C THR A 99 -12.62 -7.84 -16.09
N ALA A 100 -11.34 -8.19 -16.23
CA ALA A 100 -10.39 -8.23 -15.11
C ALA A 100 -9.43 -7.03 -15.15
N TYR A 101 -9.25 -6.38 -13.99
CA TYR A 101 -8.26 -5.34 -13.81
C TYR A 101 -7.28 -5.73 -12.71
N VAL A 102 -5.99 -5.67 -13.01
CA VAL A 102 -4.92 -5.96 -12.05
C VAL A 102 -4.02 -4.74 -11.95
N LYS A 103 -3.78 -4.26 -10.74
CA LYS A 103 -2.86 -3.15 -10.43
C LYS A 103 -2.05 -3.51 -9.18
N ASN A 104 -1.03 -2.70 -8.92
CA ASN A 104 -0.29 -2.80 -7.68
C ASN A 104 -1.21 -2.49 -6.47
N ASP A 105 -0.99 -3.16 -5.33
CA ASP A 105 -1.79 -3.05 -4.11
C ASP A 105 -1.80 -1.63 -3.51
N ALA A 106 -0.63 -0.97 -3.49
CA ALA A 106 -0.54 0.42 -3.01
C ALA A 106 -1.30 1.39 -3.93
N VAL A 107 -1.33 1.12 -5.24
CA VAL A 107 -2.10 1.89 -6.23
C VAL A 107 -3.61 1.75 -5.97
N MET A 108 -4.09 0.52 -5.71
CA MET A 108 -5.50 0.32 -5.37
C MET A 108 -5.86 1.02 -4.04
N ALA A 109 -5.00 0.88 -3.02
CA ALA A 109 -5.22 1.58 -1.76
C ALA A 109 -5.22 3.11 -1.92
N ALA A 110 -4.33 3.64 -2.77
CA ALA A 110 -4.28 5.06 -3.08
C ALA A 110 -5.58 5.57 -3.72
N LEU A 111 -6.19 4.79 -4.64
CA LEU A 111 -7.48 5.14 -5.23
C LEU A 111 -8.60 5.20 -4.18
N ALA A 112 -8.66 4.24 -3.26
CA ALA A 112 -9.64 4.29 -2.18
C ALA A 112 -9.51 5.57 -1.36
N GLU A 113 -8.31 5.88 -0.93
CA GLU A 113 -8.06 7.03 -0.07
C GLU A 113 -8.15 8.36 -0.83
N GLY A 114 -7.65 8.42 -2.06
CA GLY A 114 -7.69 9.61 -2.89
C GLY A 114 -9.09 9.99 -3.38
N CYS A 115 -9.95 8.98 -3.62
CA CYS A 115 -11.26 9.23 -4.22
C CYS A 115 -12.42 9.17 -3.21
N LEU A 116 -12.28 8.40 -2.13
CA LEU A 116 -13.37 8.11 -1.19
C LEU A 116 -12.97 8.35 0.28
N GLY A 117 -11.66 8.44 0.54
CA GLY A 117 -11.10 8.62 1.87
C GLY A 117 -10.68 10.05 2.19
N GLU A 118 -9.53 10.17 2.84
CA GLU A 118 -8.99 11.46 3.31
C GLU A 118 -8.57 12.39 2.16
N GLY A 119 -8.28 11.84 0.96
CA GLY A 119 -7.88 12.61 -0.21
C GLY A 119 -9.01 13.16 -1.07
N LYS A 120 -10.27 12.76 -0.83
CA LYS A 120 -11.41 13.01 -1.73
C LYS A 120 -11.70 14.49 -2.05
N ASP A 121 -11.33 15.38 -1.15
CA ASP A 121 -11.57 16.84 -1.27
C ASP A 121 -10.34 17.59 -1.82
N TYR A 122 -9.31 16.85 -2.27
CA TYR A 122 -8.06 17.38 -2.82
C TYR A 122 -7.88 16.93 -4.27
N ASP A 123 -7.43 17.84 -5.12
CA ASP A 123 -7.12 17.57 -6.52
C ASP A 123 -5.90 16.64 -6.70
N ALA A 124 -4.98 16.63 -5.72
CA ALA A 124 -3.81 15.76 -5.73
C ALA A 124 -3.52 15.21 -4.33
N SER A 125 -3.62 13.90 -4.15
CA SER A 125 -3.31 13.18 -2.92
C SER A 125 -2.21 12.16 -3.15
N TYR A 126 -1.24 12.07 -2.24
CA TYR A 126 -0.21 11.06 -2.25
C TYR A 126 -0.42 10.07 -1.11
N PHE A 127 -0.70 8.84 -1.46
CA PHE A 127 -0.81 7.74 -0.50
C PHE A 127 0.57 7.14 -0.24
N ILE A 128 0.91 6.89 1.01
CA ILE A 128 2.16 6.24 1.39
C ILE A 128 1.92 5.21 2.49
N THR A 129 2.42 4.01 2.29
CA THR A 129 2.42 2.94 3.29
C THR A 129 3.82 2.74 3.84
N ILE A 130 3.96 2.78 5.18
CA ILE A 130 5.21 2.51 5.90
C ILE A 130 5.01 1.24 6.72
N SER A 131 5.46 0.11 6.18
CA SER A 131 5.26 -1.21 6.76
C SER A 131 6.57 -2.03 6.75
N THR A 132 6.58 -3.25 6.22
CA THR A 132 7.81 -4.02 5.98
C THR A 132 8.73 -3.28 5.02
N GLY A 133 8.16 -2.68 3.97
CA GLY A 133 8.79 -1.75 3.06
C GLY A 133 8.08 -0.39 3.07
N ILE A 134 8.33 0.42 2.05
CA ILE A 134 7.65 1.70 1.80
C ILE A 134 7.15 1.71 0.36
N GLY A 135 5.84 1.84 0.19
CA GLY A 135 5.18 2.01 -1.10
C GLY A 135 4.36 3.28 -1.14
N GLY A 136 4.03 3.75 -2.34
CA GLY A 136 3.19 4.92 -2.48
C GLY A 136 2.60 5.08 -3.88
N ALA A 137 1.62 5.95 -4.03
CA ALA A 137 1.06 6.33 -5.32
C ALA A 137 0.37 7.70 -5.25
N LEU A 138 0.44 8.42 -6.37
CA LEU A 138 -0.24 9.69 -6.57
C LEU A 138 -1.60 9.48 -7.23
N VAL A 139 -2.63 10.04 -6.64
CA VAL A 139 -3.95 10.19 -7.26
C VAL A 139 -4.20 11.67 -7.52
N ARG A 140 -4.53 12.01 -8.76
CA ARG A 140 -4.87 13.38 -9.16
C ARG A 140 -6.17 13.38 -9.95
N ASP A 141 -7.10 14.27 -9.58
CA ASP A 141 -8.42 14.37 -10.20
C ASP A 141 -9.14 13.02 -10.31
N GLY A 142 -9.01 12.20 -9.25
CA GLY A 142 -9.60 10.87 -9.16
C GLY A 142 -8.91 9.78 -10.00
N LYS A 143 -7.72 10.07 -10.57
CA LYS A 143 -6.97 9.15 -11.43
C LYS A 143 -5.58 8.86 -10.88
N ILE A 144 -5.09 7.66 -11.15
CA ILE A 144 -3.69 7.30 -10.92
C ILE A 144 -2.81 8.08 -11.90
N VAL A 145 -1.89 8.90 -11.39
CA VAL A 145 -0.94 9.65 -12.24
C VAL A 145 0.36 8.90 -12.38
N VAL A 146 0.84 8.31 -11.30
CA VAL A 146 2.07 7.55 -11.28
C VAL A 146 1.75 6.16 -10.73
N PRO A 147 1.76 5.13 -11.58
CA PRO A 147 1.52 3.77 -11.15
C PRO A 147 2.72 3.29 -10.33
N SER A 148 2.52 3.05 -9.05
CA SER A 148 3.49 2.52 -8.07
C SER A 148 4.89 3.11 -8.26
N ASP A 149 5.12 4.26 -7.66
CA ASP A 149 6.40 4.96 -7.76
C ASP A 149 7.53 4.26 -7.06
N GLU A 150 7.48 3.10 -6.64
CA GLU A 150 8.58 2.46 -5.90
C GLU A 150 9.36 3.51 -5.04
N ILE A 151 8.59 4.43 -4.41
CA ILE A 151 9.15 5.58 -3.66
C ILE A 151 10.12 5.12 -2.57
N GLY A 152 9.93 3.91 -2.07
CA GLY A 152 10.82 3.26 -1.11
C GLY A 152 12.21 2.95 -1.67
N HIS A 153 12.36 2.82 -2.99
CA HIS A 153 13.64 2.58 -3.66
C HIS A 153 14.38 3.87 -4.05
N THR A 154 13.82 5.04 -3.73
CA THR A 154 14.56 6.31 -3.88
C THR A 154 15.83 6.27 -3.05
N LEU A 155 16.97 6.67 -3.67
CA LEU A 155 18.25 6.64 -2.99
C LEU A 155 18.43 7.86 -2.09
N ILE A 156 18.84 7.62 -0.85
CA ILE A 156 19.27 8.65 0.10
C ILE A 156 20.70 8.41 0.57
N LYS A 157 21.39 9.48 0.89
CA LYS A 157 22.77 9.40 1.40
C LYS A 157 22.75 9.34 2.92
N TYR A 158 23.43 8.33 3.48
CA TYR A 158 23.63 8.18 4.91
C TYR A 158 25.06 7.66 5.19
N ASN A 159 25.83 8.31 6.07
CA ASN A 159 27.21 7.94 6.40
C ASN A 159 28.09 7.71 5.15
N ASP A 160 28.03 8.66 4.19
CA ASP A 160 28.75 8.63 2.90
C ASP A 160 28.43 7.44 1.97
N GLN A 161 27.39 6.68 2.27
CA GLN A 161 26.87 5.60 1.43
C GLN A 161 25.46 5.93 0.95
N TYR A 162 25.05 5.31 -0.17
CA TYR A 162 23.68 5.41 -0.68
C TYR A 162 22.88 4.17 -0.30
N TYR A 163 21.68 4.41 0.22
CA TYR A 163 20.71 3.39 0.59
C TYR A 163 19.39 3.67 -0.09
N GLU A 164 18.64 2.63 -0.41
CA GLU A 164 17.23 2.78 -0.70
C GLU A 164 16.50 3.34 0.54
N PHE A 165 15.59 4.28 0.32
CA PHE A 165 14.89 4.97 1.41
C PHE A 165 14.26 4.02 2.42
N GLU A 166 13.62 2.95 1.94
CA GLU A 166 13.00 1.95 2.80
C GLU A 166 13.97 1.20 3.70
N LYS A 167 15.24 1.03 3.27
CA LYS A 167 16.29 0.33 4.04
C LYS A 167 16.73 1.07 5.31
N LEU A 168 16.32 2.32 5.47
CA LEU A 168 16.58 3.10 6.68
C LEU A 168 15.29 3.53 7.40
N ASN A 169 14.14 3.53 6.69
CA ASN A 169 12.96 4.23 7.19
C ASN A 169 11.69 3.37 7.31
N SER A 170 11.68 2.15 6.74
CA SER A 170 10.53 1.25 6.88
C SER A 170 10.49 0.57 8.24
N GLY A 171 9.33 0.03 8.61
CA GLY A 171 9.14 -0.62 9.90
C GLY A 171 10.03 -1.84 10.14
N ARG A 172 10.45 -2.52 9.06
CA ARG A 172 11.42 -3.62 9.14
C ARG A 172 12.82 -3.09 9.38
N TYR A 173 13.24 -2.09 8.60
CA TYR A 173 14.64 -1.64 8.55
C TYR A 173 14.99 -0.55 9.57
N ILE A 174 14.02 -0.03 10.33
CA ILE A 174 14.32 0.86 11.46
C ILE A 174 15.20 0.17 12.52
N VAL A 175 15.09 -1.17 12.63
CA VAL A 175 15.95 -2.00 13.49
C VAL A 175 17.40 -1.96 13.00
N ASP A 176 17.62 -2.02 11.69
CA ASP A 176 18.94 -1.93 11.07
C ASP A 176 19.53 -0.53 11.24
N LEU A 177 18.72 0.53 11.08
CA LEU A 177 19.14 1.91 11.38
C LEU A 177 19.59 2.05 12.84
N CYS A 178 18.87 1.44 13.77
CA CYS A 178 19.25 1.41 15.19
C CYS A 178 20.60 0.70 15.39
N ALA A 179 20.76 -0.48 14.80
CA ALA A 179 22.01 -1.27 14.92
C ALA A 179 23.21 -0.53 14.32
N MET A 180 23.05 0.13 13.16
CA MET A 180 24.09 0.96 12.52
C MET A 180 24.56 2.11 13.42
N ASN A 181 23.70 2.55 14.34
CA ASN A 181 24.00 3.61 15.31
C ASN A 181 24.28 3.10 16.73
N GLY A 182 24.51 1.79 16.91
CA GLY A 182 24.90 1.20 18.18
C GLY A 182 23.75 1.04 19.20
N LEU A 183 22.49 1.04 18.73
CA LEU A 183 21.32 0.71 19.53
C LEU A 183 20.69 -0.60 19.00
N TYR A 184 20.58 -1.61 19.86
CA TYR A 184 20.02 -2.90 19.49
C TYR A 184 18.59 -3.01 20.02
N VAL A 185 17.63 -3.12 19.10
CA VAL A 185 16.20 -3.29 19.36
C VAL A 185 15.65 -4.45 18.54
N LEU A 186 14.58 -5.07 18.99
CA LEU A 186 13.95 -6.20 18.32
C LEU A 186 12.82 -5.77 17.33
N SER A 187 12.34 -4.54 17.45
CA SER A 187 11.24 -4.05 16.66
C SER A 187 11.18 -2.51 16.61
N ALA A 188 10.48 -1.96 15.62
CA ALA A 188 10.15 -0.54 15.55
C ALA A 188 9.38 -0.09 16.82
N LYS A 189 8.49 -0.93 17.36
CA LYS A 189 7.74 -0.62 18.57
C LYS A 189 8.68 -0.37 19.74
N GLU A 190 9.60 -1.27 20.01
CA GLU A 190 10.60 -1.12 21.09
C GLU A 190 11.45 0.14 20.91
N PHE A 191 11.86 0.44 19.69
CA PHE A 191 12.57 1.68 19.38
C PHE A 191 11.78 2.92 19.79
N PHE A 192 10.50 3.00 19.43
CA PHE A 192 9.65 4.15 19.78
C PHE A 192 9.37 4.21 21.30
N GLU A 193 9.25 3.07 21.96
CA GLU A 193 9.11 3.01 23.42
C GLU A 193 10.37 3.53 24.12
N LEU A 194 11.57 3.15 23.67
CA LEU A 194 12.83 3.70 24.20
C LEU A 194 12.95 5.20 23.96
N LYS A 195 12.54 5.68 22.80
CA LYS A 195 12.47 7.14 22.50
C LYS A 195 11.54 7.85 23.49
N ALA A 196 10.37 7.28 23.76
CA ALA A 196 9.40 7.86 24.69
C ALA A 196 9.89 7.87 26.14
N GLN A 197 10.74 6.91 26.52
CA GLN A 197 11.42 6.85 27.83
C GLN A 197 12.60 7.81 27.96
N GLY A 198 12.95 8.56 26.90
CA GLY A 198 14.04 9.52 26.91
C GLY A 198 15.43 8.90 26.74
N ASN A 199 15.53 7.69 26.16
CA ASN A 199 16.83 7.11 25.85
C ASN A 199 17.56 7.98 24.84
N GLU A 200 18.72 8.52 25.20
CA GLU A 200 19.48 9.49 24.41
C GLU A 200 19.81 8.97 23.01
N LYS A 201 20.21 7.68 22.92
CA LYS A 201 20.57 7.07 21.65
C LYS A 201 19.35 6.88 20.74
N ALA A 202 18.22 6.49 21.32
CA ALA A 202 16.96 6.38 20.58
C ALA A 202 16.48 7.75 20.08
N LEU A 203 16.68 8.83 20.84
CA LEU A 203 16.36 10.20 20.43
C LEU A 203 17.25 10.67 19.27
N GLU A 204 18.55 10.38 19.29
CA GLU A 204 19.47 10.69 18.17
C GLU A 204 19.00 9.98 16.88
N ILE A 205 18.73 8.69 16.94
CA ILE A 205 18.30 7.88 15.81
C ILE A 205 16.91 8.32 15.30
N TYR A 206 16.01 8.64 16.22
CA TYR A 206 14.70 9.18 15.90
C TYR A 206 14.80 10.47 15.08
N ASN A 207 15.71 11.37 15.44
CA ASN A 207 15.94 12.60 14.68
C ASN A 207 16.42 12.33 13.25
N ILE A 208 17.24 11.30 13.04
CA ILE A 208 17.62 10.86 11.69
C ILE A 208 16.39 10.39 10.92
N TRP A 209 15.65 9.45 11.50
CA TRP A 209 14.48 8.85 10.87
C TRP A 209 13.38 9.86 10.53
N ILE A 210 13.03 10.75 11.46
CA ILE A 210 11.99 11.76 11.26
C ILE A 210 12.40 12.82 10.23
N ASN A 211 13.69 13.19 10.16
CA ASN A 211 14.21 14.10 9.16
C ASN A 211 14.17 13.46 7.76
N ASN A 212 14.55 12.20 7.62
CA ASN A 212 14.44 11.48 6.36
C ASN A 212 13.00 11.48 5.84
N LEU A 213 12.02 11.19 6.70
CA LEU A 213 10.59 11.27 6.34
C LEU A 213 10.17 12.70 5.96
N THR A 214 10.66 13.69 6.67
CA THR A 214 10.39 15.10 6.37
C THR A 214 10.89 15.47 4.97
N GLU A 215 12.11 15.08 4.62
CA GLU A 215 12.69 15.32 3.29
C GLU A 215 11.89 14.60 2.20
N LEU A 216 11.48 13.36 2.41
CA LEU A 216 10.62 12.63 1.50
C LEU A 216 9.29 13.35 1.28
N PHE A 217 8.65 13.84 2.34
CA PHE A 217 7.36 14.53 2.24
C PHE A 217 7.48 15.87 1.53
N GLN A 218 8.58 16.60 1.75
CA GLN A 218 8.89 17.81 1.00
C GLN A 218 9.13 17.51 -0.48
N PHE A 219 9.83 16.42 -0.79
CA PHE A 219 10.00 15.96 -2.17
C PHE A 219 8.64 15.62 -2.81
N ILE A 220 7.79 14.83 -2.16
CA ILE A 220 6.45 14.49 -2.64
C ILE A 220 5.63 15.75 -2.92
N ARG A 221 5.62 16.70 -1.97
CA ARG A 221 4.91 17.97 -2.14
C ARG A 221 5.43 18.77 -3.33
N ASN A 222 6.75 18.91 -3.44
CA ASN A 222 7.36 19.83 -4.41
C ASN A 222 7.41 19.23 -5.82
N TYR A 223 7.66 17.94 -5.93
CA TYR A 223 7.80 17.25 -7.22
C TYR A 223 6.44 16.82 -7.79
N PHE A 224 5.58 16.25 -6.95
CA PHE A 224 4.28 15.77 -7.38
C PHE A 224 3.15 16.79 -7.15
N ASP A 225 3.43 17.95 -6.59
CA ASP A 225 2.42 18.95 -6.21
C ASP A 225 1.25 18.37 -5.38
N ALA A 226 1.55 17.39 -4.54
CA ALA A 226 0.57 16.78 -3.67
C ALA A 226 0.07 17.78 -2.62
N LYS A 227 -1.24 17.83 -2.40
CA LYS A 227 -1.88 18.72 -1.43
C LYS A 227 -2.08 18.06 -0.08
N ILE A 228 -2.17 16.74 -0.08
CA ILE A 228 -2.28 15.90 1.12
C ILE A 228 -1.42 14.66 0.97
N ILE A 229 -0.77 14.24 2.05
CA ILE A 229 -0.12 12.93 2.19
C ILE A 229 -0.95 12.08 3.14
N ILE A 230 -1.32 10.89 2.69
CA ILE A 230 -2.16 9.96 3.44
C ILE A 230 -1.31 8.77 3.88
N LEU A 231 -1.17 8.59 5.18
CA LEU A 231 -0.28 7.60 5.79
C LEU A 231 -1.04 6.34 6.20
N THR A 232 -0.43 5.19 5.94
CA THR A 232 -0.85 3.88 6.47
C THR A 232 0.36 2.99 6.76
N GLY A 233 0.09 1.76 7.16
CA GLY A 233 1.10 0.73 7.38
C GLY A 233 1.40 0.44 8.84
N GLY A 234 2.20 -0.60 9.05
CA GLY A 234 2.45 -1.15 10.39
C GLY A 234 3.13 -0.19 11.37
N VAL A 235 3.93 0.76 10.87
CA VAL A 235 4.61 1.77 11.70
C VAL A 235 3.61 2.72 12.38
N LEU A 236 2.43 2.94 11.76
CA LEU A 236 1.38 3.78 12.36
C LEU A 236 0.76 3.21 13.63
N LYS A 237 1.04 1.96 13.98
CA LYS A 237 0.70 1.41 15.30
C LYS A 237 1.44 2.10 16.45
N SER A 238 2.50 2.87 16.13
CA SER A 238 3.27 3.70 17.06
C SER A 238 3.13 5.20 16.74
N LYS A 239 2.08 5.60 16.04
CA LYS A 239 1.89 6.98 15.55
C LYS A 239 1.88 8.05 16.65
N GLU A 240 1.46 7.70 17.85
CA GLU A 240 1.47 8.57 19.04
C GLU A 240 2.87 9.06 19.40
N HIS A 241 3.92 8.38 18.94
CA HIS A 241 5.30 8.74 19.21
C HIS A 241 5.94 9.65 18.15
N PHE A 242 5.32 9.83 16.98
CA PHE A 242 5.98 10.56 15.88
C PHE A 242 5.06 11.41 14.99
N LEU A 243 3.75 11.14 14.94
CA LEU A 243 2.88 11.78 13.95
C LEU A 243 2.79 13.29 14.13
N GLU A 244 2.70 13.76 15.38
CA GLU A 244 2.67 15.19 15.70
C GLU A 244 3.96 15.89 15.29
N ASP A 245 5.12 15.27 15.57
CA ASP A 245 6.43 15.80 15.16
C ASP A 245 6.53 15.89 13.63
N LEU A 246 6.03 14.85 12.92
CA LEU A 246 6.06 14.81 11.46
C LEU A 246 5.16 15.90 10.86
N ILE A 247 3.98 16.13 11.42
CA ILE A 247 3.08 17.22 11.03
C ILE A 247 3.74 18.58 11.29
N ALA A 248 4.33 18.78 12.47
CA ALA A 248 4.99 20.02 12.85
C ALA A 248 6.17 20.37 11.93
N LYS A 249 6.93 19.37 11.49
CA LYS A 249 8.04 19.54 10.55
C LYS A 249 7.59 19.80 9.10
N ASN A 250 6.33 19.57 8.77
CA ASN A 250 5.77 19.71 7.42
C ASN A 250 4.54 20.66 7.40
N PRO A 251 4.65 21.92 7.85
CA PRO A 251 3.50 22.81 8.03
C PRO A 251 2.81 23.19 6.71
N ASN A 252 3.46 22.98 5.58
CA ASN A 252 2.99 23.37 4.26
C ASN A 252 2.27 22.26 3.48
N ILE A 253 2.10 21.09 4.08
CA ILE A 253 1.35 19.99 3.48
C ILE A 253 0.43 19.36 4.52
N LYS A 254 -0.79 19.02 4.12
CA LYS A 254 -1.70 18.26 4.97
C LYS A 254 -1.20 16.82 5.09
N ILE A 255 -1.13 16.32 6.31
CA ILE A 255 -0.83 14.91 6.61
C ILE A 255 -2.03 14.33 7.33
N ALA A 256 -2.53 13.19 6.86
CA ALA A 256 -3.63 12.44 7.46
C ALA A 256 -3.28 10.96 7.58
N THR A 257 -3.96 10.23 8.46
CA THR A 257 -3.90 8.77 8.48
C THR A 257 -5.02 8.20 7.63
N ALA A 258 -4.76 7.08 6.94
CA ALA A 258 -5.71 6.43 6.06
C ALA A 258 -7.04 6.11 6.77
N LYS A 259 -8.15 6.31 6.05
CA LYS A 259 -9.50 6.06 6.51
C LYS A 259 -9.89 4.58 6.43
N PHE A 260 -9.51 3.92 5.33
CA PHE A 260 -9.97 2.56 5.02
C PHE A 260 -9.07 1.47 5.60
N ASP A 261 -7.87 1.83 6.09
CA ASP A 261 -6.90 0.91 6.70
C ASP A 261 -6.75 -0.41 5.89
N GLN A 262 -7.05 -1.55 6.49
CA GLN A 262 -6.89 -2.86 5.85
C GLN A 262 -7.88 -3.16 4.72
N THR A 263 -8.91 -2.35 4.52
CA THR A 263 -9.89 -2.51 3.44
C THR A 263 -9.59 -1.63 2.23
N ALA A 264 -8.58 -0.76 2.31
CA ALA A 264 -8.24 0.19 1.25
C ALA A 264 -8.01 -0.48 -0.12
N GLY A 265 -7.26 -1.61 -0.16
CA GLY A 265 -7.02 -2.37 -1.38
C GLY A 265 -8.31 -2.89 -2.02
N LEU A 266 -9.23 -3.43 -1.22
CA LEU A 266 -10.53 -3.92 -1.69
C LEU A 266 -11.43 -2.80 -2.20
N ILE A 267 -11.53 -1.70 -1.45
CA ILE A 267 -12.35 -0.53 -1.83
C ILE A 267 -11.80 0.14 -3.09
N GLY A 268 -10.48 0.27 -3.21
CA GLY A 268 -9.83 0.83 -4.39
C GLY A 268 -9.99 -0.05 -5.63
N ALA A 269 -9.92 -1.36 -5.49
CA ALA A 269 -10.22 -2.31 -6.56
C ALA A 269 -11.69 -2.18 -7.03
N ALA A 270 -12.65 -2.03 -6.10
CA ALA A 270 -14.04 -1.76 -6.45
C ALA A 270 -14.19 -0.41 -7.16
N TYR A 271 -13.53 0.63 -6.66
CA TYR A 271 -13.51 1.94 -7.32
C TYR A 271 -13.03 1.85 -8.76
N TYR A 272 -11.93 1.12 -8.99
CA TYR A 272 -11.39 0.89 -10.33
C TYR A 272 -12.37 0.13 -11.24
N SER A 273 -13.10 -0.85 -10.70
CA SER A 273 -14.14 -1.60 -11.44
C SER A 273 -15.25 -0.70 -11.96
N PHE A 274 -15.67 0.28 -11.17
CA PHE A 274 -16.75 1.21 -11.53
C PHE A 274 -16.26 2.42 -12.34
N ASN A 275 -14.98 2.77 -12.22
CA ASN A 275 -14.33 3.94 -12.85
C ASN A 275 -12.99 3.52 -13.47
N PRO A 276 -12.97 2.67 -14.51
CA PRO A 276 -11.73 2.21 -15.14
C PRO A 276 -10.99 3.36 -15.80
N GLN A 277 -9.62 3.31 -15.75
CA GLN A 277 -8.72 4.37 -16.21
C GLN A 277 -7.76 3.85 -17.29
#